data_20aa50ec76af913a122b190895ed67ed
#
_entry.id   20aa50ec76af913a122b190895ed67ed
#
_cell.length_a   1.000
_cell.length_b   1.000
_cell.length_c   1.000
_cell.angle_alpha   90.00
_cell.angle_beta   90.00
_cell.angle_gamma   90.00
#
_symmetry.space_group_name_H-M   'P 1'
#
loop_
_entity.id
_entity.type
_entity.pdbx_description
1 polymer ?
#
loop_
_entity_poly.entity_id
_entity_poly.type
_entity_poly.pdbx_seq_one_letter_code
_entity_poly.pdbx_strand_id
1 'polypeptide(L)'
;MKQRGRLVPLLLAMALLLSACGGAGEQTQLEKTAAYLTETVAEPQNASIGGEWAVIGVARSGAKAPSGWFEGYYRRLCEAVREKEGVLDPRKNTEYSRAILALTAIGRDPRSVEGYDLTLPLADLDKTCAQGINGPIWALIALDSGGYAIPETGTGTQATREGYVQHLLD
;
A
#
# COMPACT_ATOMS: atom_id res chain seq x y z
N MET A 1 -47.63 46.52 12.37
CA MET A 1 -46.53 46.57 11.37
C MET A 1 -45.13 46.37 11.97
N LYS A 2 -44.89 45.40 12.90
CA LYS A 2 -43.58 45.23 13.60
C LYS A 2 -42.84 43.93 13.32
N GLN A 3 -43.34 43.04 12.44
CA GLN A 3 -42.68 41.77 12.18
C GLN A 3 -41.76 41.71 10.94
N ARG A 4 -41.87 42.66 10.01
CA ARG A 4 -41.05 42.66 8.79
C ARG A 4 -39.56 42.99 9.05
N GLY A 5 -39.23 43.69 10.15
CA GLY A 5 -37.84 44.05 10.48
C GLY A 5 -36.97 42.93 11.04
N ARG A 6 -37.56 41.81 11.51
CA ARG A 6 -36.82 40.71 12.09
C ARG A 6 -36.52 39.55 11.09
N LEU A 7 -37.23 39.49 9.98
CA LEU A 7 -37.05 38.49 8.93
C LEU A 7 -35.81 38.76 8.06
N VAL A 8 -35.48 40.05 7.82
CA VAL A 8 -34.34 40.44 7.00
C VAL A 8 -33.00 40.00 7.62
N PRO A 9 -32.71 40.27 8.91
CA PRO A 9 -31.45 39.80 9.52
C PRO A 9 -31.38 38.28 9.65
N LEU A 10 -32.53 37.60 9.82
CA LEU A 10 -32.58 36.13 9.88
C LEU A 10 -32.27 35.49 8.52
N LEU A 11 -32.79 36.04 7.44
CA LEU A 11 -32.50 35.61 6.06
C LEU A 11 -31.05 35.91 5.68
N LEU A 12 -30.49 37.05 6.11
CA LEU A 12 -29.09 37.39 5.89
C LEU A 12 -28.14 36.43 6.65
N ALA A 13 -28.46 36.13 7.90
CA ALA A 13 -27.71 35.15 8.71
C ALA A 13 -27.76 33.75 8.12
N MET A 14 -28.93 33.31 7.61
CA MET A 14 -29.08 32.02 6.96
C MET A 14 -28.36 31.95 5.60
N ALA A 15 -28.33 33.05 4.83
CA ALA A 15 -27.55 33.14 3.60
C ALA A 15 -26.04 33.10 3.86
N LEU A 16 -25.56 33.72 4.94
CA LEU A 16 -24.16 33.67 5.38
C LEU A 16 -23.75 32.25 5.86
N LEU A 17 -24.64 31.55 6.54
CA LEU A 17 -24.41 30.17 6.98
C LEU A 17 -24.39 29.19 5.79
N LEU A 18 -25.20 29.41 4.75
CA LEU A 18 -25.20 28.61 3.52
C LEU A 18 -23.96 28.87 2.67
N SER A 19 -23.38 30.06 2.71
CA SER A 19 -22.13 30.38 2.01
C SER A 19 -20.88 29.76 2.67
N ALA A 20 -20.94 29.47 3.96
CA ALA A 20 -19.84 28.83 4.68
C ALA A 20 -19.71 27.32 4.42
N CYS A 21 -20.73 26.68 3.87
CA CYS A 21 -20.72 25.22 3.56
C CYS A 21 -20.47 24.88 2.09
N GLY A 22 -20.21 25.86 1.21
CA GLY A 22 -20.16 25.66 -0.25
C GLY A 22 -18.81 25.91 -0.92
N GLY A 23 -17.71 26.06 -0.17
CA GLY A 23 -16.38 26.02 -0.75
C GLY A 23 -16.00 24.56 -1.03
N ALA A 24 -15.89 24.14 -2.28
CA ALA A 24 -15.08 23.00 -2.62
C ALA A 24 -13.69 23.31 -2.05
N GLY A 25 -13.32 22.67 -0.94
CA GLY A 25 -12.04 22.92 -0.27
C GLY A 25 -10.93 22.76 -1.30
N GLU A 26 -9.99 23.69 -1.33
CA GLU A 26 -8.81 23.56 -2.19
C GLU A 26 -8.12 22.22 -1.89
N GLN A 27 -7.86 21.45 -2.93
CA GLN A 27 -7.16 20.16 -2.77
C GLN A 27 -5.84 20.36 -2.05
N THR A 28 -5.60 19.57 -1.03
CA THR A 28 -4.31 19.54 -0.32
C THR A 28 -3.19 19.13 -1.26
N GLN A 29 -1.96 19.48 -0.93
CA GLN A 29 -0.79 19.03 -1.72
C GLN A 29 -0.72 17.50 -1.79
N LEU A 30 -1.15 16.80 -0.75
CA LEU A 30 -1.19 15.35 -0.69
C LEU A 30 -2.21 14.77 -1.70
N GLU A 31 -3.41 15.35 -1.77
CA GLU A 31 -4.43 14.95 -2.75
C GLU A 31 -3.99 15.23 -4.19
N LYS A 32 -3.35 16.37 -4.45
CA LYS A 32 -2.77 16.70 -5.76
C LYS A 32 -1.68 15.70 -6.16
N THR A 33 -0.82 15.32 -5.22
CA THR A 33 0.24 14.32 -5.45
C THR A 33 -0.35 12.93 -5.72
N ALA A 34 -1.34 12.52 -4.95
CA ALA A 34 -2.02 11.22 -5.16
C ALA A 34 -2.74 11.19 -6.53
N ALA A 35 -3.41 12.27 -6.92
CA ALA A 35 -4.04 12.39 -8.24
C ALA A 35 -3.01 12.27 -9.36
N TYR A 36 -1.89 12.98 -9.27
CA TYR A 36 -0.79 12.91 -10.22
C TYR A 36 -0.21 11.47 -10.31
N LEU A 37 -0.02 10.79 -9.18
CA LEU A 37 0.47 9.41 -9.17
C LEU A 37 -0.49 8.46 -9.86
N THR A 38 -1.80 8.57 -9.59
CA THR A 38 -2.80 7.69 -10.21
C THR A 38 -3.02 7.98 -11.70
N GLU A 39 -2.76 9.21 -12.16
CA GLU A 39 -2.76 9.57 -13.56
C GLU A 39 -1.51 9.05 -14.29
N THR A 40 -0.34 9.25 -13.68
CA THR A 40 0.95 8.85 -14.26
C THR A 40 1.13 7.33 -14.27
N VAL A 41 0.66 6.64 -13.22
CA VAL A 41 0.67 5.19 -13.08
C VAL A 41 -0.77 4.68 -13.13
N ALA A 42 -1.41 4.86 -14.29
CA ALA A 42 -2.82 4.51 -14.47
C ALA A 42 -3.09 3.01 -14.25
N GLU A 43 -2.14 2.17 -14.61
CA GLU A 43 -2.22 0.71 -14.48
C GLU A 43 -1.02 0.18 -13.69
N PRO A 44 -0.98 0.32 -12.35
CA PRO A 44 0.14 -0.17 -11.56
C PRO A 44 0.29 -1.68 -11.69
N GLN A 45 1.52 -2.15 -11.89
CA GLN A 45 1.86 -3.57 -12.03
C GLN A 45 2.89 -3.97 -11.00
N ASN A 46 2.90 -5.25 -10.63
CA ASN A 46 3.94 -5.77 -9.75
C ASN A 46 5.32 -5.70 -10.42
N ALA A 47 6.37 -5.57 -9.63
CA ALA A 47 7.77 -5.51 -10.06
C ALA A 47 8.06 -4.40 -11.08
N SER A 48 7.21 -3.37 -11.18
CA SER A 48 7.39 -2.23 -12.08
C SER A 48 7.91 -0.99 -11.36
N ILE A 49 8.54 -0.10 -12.10
CA ILE A 49 8.94 1.22 -11.59
C ILE A 49 7.68 1.99 -11.21
N GLY A 50 7.53 2.32 -9.95
CA GLY A 50 6.39 3.04 -9.41
C GLY A 50 5.17 2.17 -9.10
N GLY A 51 5.08 0.91 -9.55
CA GLY A 51 3.90 0.08 -9.36
C GLY A 51 3.50 -0.08 -7.89
N GLU A 52 4.22 -0.87 -7.12
CA GLU A 52 3.93 -1.07 -5.69
C GLU A 52 4.06 0.22 -4.89
N TRP A 53 5.06 1.05 -5.19
CA TRP A 53 5.28 2.30 -4.47
C TRP A 53 4.15 3.30 -4.69
N ALA A 54 3.60 3.39 -5.91
CA ALA A 54 2.43 4.21 -6.18
C ALA A 54 1.21 3.69 -5.40
N VAL A 55 0.98 2.37 -5.39
CA VAL A 55 -0.12 1.74 -4.64
C VAL A 55 0.02 2.02 -3.15
N ILE A 56 1.19 1.80 -2.56
CA ILE A 56 1.47 2.06 -1.15
C ILE A 56 1.26 3.54 -0.82
N GLY A 57 1.85 4.42 -1.61
CA GLY A 57 1.79 5.88 -1.41
C GLY A 57 0.35 6.39 -1.45
N VAL A 58 -0.41 6.03 -2.46
CA VAL A 58 -1.81 6.46 -2.60
C VAL A 58 -2.69 5.85 -1.49
N ALA A 59 -2.53 4.56 -1.18
CA ALA A 59 -3.32 3.90 -0.13
C ALA A 59 -3.05 4.51 1.25
N ARG A 60 -1.80 4.87 1.56
CA ARG A 60 -1.40 5.44 2.86
C ARG A 60 -1.64 6.94 2.96
N SER A 61 -1.84 7.64 1.85
CA SER A 61 -2.13 9.08 1.86
C SER A 61 -3.53 9.43 2.39
N GLY A 62 -4.46 8.48 2.39
CA GLY A 62 -5.87 8.73 2.66
C GLY A 62 -6.61 9.46 1.53
N ALA A 63 -5.93 9.84 0.44
CA ALA A 63 -6.57 10.43 -0.72
C ALA A 63 -7.38 9.39 -1.50
N LYS A 64 -8.40 9.86 -2.23
CA LYS A 64 -9.23 8.99 -3.05
C LYS A 64 -8.48 8.60 -4.33
N ALA A 65 -8.32 7.30 -4.53
CA ALA A 65 -7.90 6.77 -5.84
C ALA A 65 -9.10 6.70 -6.80
N PRO A 66 -8.84 6.70 -8.13
CA PRO A 66 -9.87 6.40 -9.12
C PRO A 66 -10.55 5.04 -8.85
N SER A 67 -11.84 4.94 -9.18
CA SER A 67 -12.58 3.70 -8.99
C SER A 67 -11.89 2.53 -9.69
N GLY A 68 -11.70 1.42 -8.98
CA GLY A 68 -11.08 0.21 -9.52
C GLY A 68 -9.55 0.25 -9.67
N TRP A 69 -8.88 1.35 -9.29
CA TRP A 69 -7.43 1.46 -9.47
C TRP A 69 -6.65 0.44 -8.61
N PHE A 70 -6.97 0.33 -7.32
CA PHE A 70 -6.40 -0.68 -6.43
C PHE A 70 -6.81 -2.10 -6.83
N GLU A 71 -8.05 -2.30 -7.23
CA GLU A 71 -8.56 -3.59 -7.68
C GLU A 71 -7.86 -4.03 -8.98
N GLY A 72 -7.56 -3.09 -9.87
CA GLY A 72 -6.79 -3.34 -11.08
C GLY A 72 -5.37 -3.81 -10.76
N TYR A 73 -4.69 -3.20 -9.79
CA TYR A 73 -3.39 -3.67 -9.31
C TYR A 73 -3.49 -5.08 -8.73
N TYR A 74 -4.46 -5.32 -7.83
CA TYR A 74 -4.63 -6.63 -7.20
C TYR A 74 -4.86 -7.74 -8.23
N ARG A 75 -5.72 -7.50 -9.21
CA ARG A 75 -5.99 -8.46 -10.29
C ARG A 75 -4.73 -8.79 -11.08
N ARG A 76 -3.94 -7.79 -11.49
CA ARG A 76 -2.69 -7.99 -12.23
C ARG A 76 -1.65 -8.74 -11.40
N LEU A 77 -1.58 -8.47 -10.09
CA LEU A 77 -0.73 -9.24 -9.19
C LEU A 77 -1.19 -10.69 -9.09
N CYS A 78 -2.49 -10.97 -8.94
CA CYS A 78 -3.06 -12.31 -8.94
C CYS A 78 -2.72 -13.07 -10.24
N GLU A 79 -2.87 -12.42 -11.39
CA GLU A 79 -2.50 -12.98 -12.69
C GLU A 79 -1.01 -13.36 -12.72
N ALA A 80 -0.13 -12.45 -12.30
CA ALA A 80 1.31 -12.70 -12.27
C ALA A 80 1.70 -13.81 -11.27
N VAL A 81 1.05 -13.89 -10.10
CA VAL A 81 1.28 -14.95 -9.10
C VAL A 81 0.85 -16.30 -9.67
N ARG A 82 -0.30 -16.36 -10.34
CA ARG A 82 -0.80 -17.59 -10.96
C ARG A 82 0.11 -18.07 -12.11
N GLU A 83 0.48 -17.17 -13.02
CA GLU A 83 1.34 -17.48 -14.17
C GLU A 83 2.72 -17.96 -13.76
N LYS A 84 3.25 -17.43 -12.64
CA LYS A 84 4.57 -17.76 -12.12
C LYS A 84 4.54 -18.81 -11.00
N GLU A 85 3.40 -19.45 -10.77
CA GLU A 85 3.24 -20.47 -9.72
C GLU A 85 3.73 -19.99 -8.34
N GLY A 86 3.43 -18.74 -7.98
CA GLY A 86 3.84 -18.12 -6.71
C GLY A 86 5.26 -17.54 -6.70
N VAL A 87 6.07 -17.75 -7.75
CA VAL A 87 7.45 -17.26 -7.80
C VAL A 87 7.52 -15.88 -8.46
N LEU A 88 7.40 -14.80 -7.67
CA LEU A 88 7.49 -13.43 -8.19
C LEU A 88 8.86 -13.14 -8.80
N ASP A 89 9.92 -13.49 -8.10
CA ASP A 89 11.30 -13.42 -8.58
C ASP A 89 12.13 -14.55 -7.95
N PRO A 90 12.89 -15.32 -8.74
CA PRO A 90 13.66 -16.46 -8.22
C PRO A 90 14.87 -16.07 -7.36
N ARG A 91 15.30 -14.80 -7.42
CA ARG A 91 16.53 -14.31 -6.77
C ARG A 91 16.30 -13.18 -5.79
N LYS A 92 15.17 -12.44 -5.92
CA LYS A 92 14.95 -11.18 -5.20
C LYS A 92 13.76 -11.27 -4.26
N ASN A 93 14.01 -11.60 -3.00
CA ASN A 93 12.97 -11.62 -1.99
C ASN A 93 12.38 -10.22 -1.69
N THR A 94 13.07 -9.14 -2.05
CA THR A 94 12.52 -7.78 -1.97
C THR A 94 11.30 -7.56 -2.88
N GLU A 95 11.12 -8.34 -3.93
CA GLU A 95 9.91 -8.30 -4.77
C GLU A 95 8.68 -8.74 -3.95
N TYR A 96 8.82 -9.80 -3.15
CA TYR A 96 7.78 -10.25 -2.23
C TYR A 96 7.53 -9.20 -1.14
N SER A 97 8.58 -8.63 -0.54
CA SER A 97 8.43 -7.58 0.47
C SER A 97 7.59 -6.41 -0.04
N ARG A 98 7.83 -5.94 -1.27
CA ARG A 98 7.06 -4.85 -1.89
C ARG A 98 5.61 -5.25 -2.15
N ALA A 99 5.38 -6.46 -2.68
CA ALA A 99 4.03 -6.97 -2.92
C ALA A 99 3.25 -7.09 -1.61
N ILE A 100 3.87 -7.61 -0.54
CA ILE A 100 3.28 -7.70 0.81
C ILE A 100 2.88 -6.32 1.31
N LEU A 101 3.77 -5.32 1.22
CA LEU A 101 3.49 -3.95 1.63
C LEU A 101 2.32 -3.34 0.85
N ALA A 102 2.28 -3.52 -0.46
CA ALA A 102 1.20 -3.02 -1.30
C ALA A 102 -0.13 -3.69 -0.96
N LEU A 103 -0.15 -5.02 -0.81
CA LEU A 103 -1.34 -5.79 -0.41
C LEU A 103 -1.86 -5.33 0.95
N THR A 104 -0.97 -5.24 1.95
CA THR A 104 -1.32 -4.76 3.29
C THR A 104 -1.89 -3.34 3.25
N ALA A 105 -1.31 -2.46 2.43
CA ALA A 105 -1.77 -1.08 2.31
C ALA A 105 -3.18 -0.96 1.73
N ILE A 106 -3.57 -1.87 0.84
CA ILE A 106 -4.92 -1.92 0.23
C ILE A 106 -5.87 -2.89 0.95
N GLY A 107 -5.49 -3.43 2.12
CA GLY A 107 -6.33 -4.30 2.94
C GLY A 107 -6.50 -5.72 2.40
N ARG A 108 -5.54 -6.23 1.61
CA ARG A 108 -5.51 -7.62 1.11
C ARG A 108 -4.51 -8.46 1.91
N ASP A 109 -4.83 -9.73 2.12
CA ASP A 109 -3.95 -10.66 2.83
C ASP A 109 -2.89 -11.26 1.89
N PRO A 110 -1.59 -10.99 2.10
CA PRO A 110 -0.52 -11.52 1.27
C PRO A 110 -0.29 -13.03 1.45
N ARG A 111 -0.86 -13.64 2.50
CA ARG A 111 -0.71 -15.07 2.80
C ARG A 111 -1.65 -15.96 2.00
N SER A 112 -2.55 -15.37 1.21
CA SER A 112 -3.51 -16.13 0.41
C SER A 112 -3.81 -15.43 -0.91
N VAL A 113 -2.80 -15.36 -1.79
CA VAL A 113 -2.92 -14.79 -3.13
C VAL A 113 -2.90 -15.92 -4.14
N GLU A 114 -4.03 -16.23 -4.77
CA GLU A 114 -4.18 -17.36 -5.71
C GLU A 114 -3.73 -18.72 -5.11
N GLY A 115 -3.89 -18.88 -3.79
CA GLY A 115 -3.48 -20.08 -3.07
C GLY A 115 -2.01 -20.10 -2.63
N TYR A 116 -1.25 -19.05 -2.90
CA TYR A 116 0.15 -18.91 -2.50
C TYR A 116 0.30 -17.95 -1.32
N ASP A 117 1.21 -18.30 -0.40
CA ASP A 117 1.65 -17.43 0.70
C ASP A 117 2.89 -16.65 0.26
N LEU A 118 2.73 -15.36 -0.02
CA LEU A 118 3.82 -14.49 -0.45
C LEU A 118 4.78 -14.12 0.69
N THR A 119 4.45 -14.45 1.94
CA THR A 119 5.37 -14.25 3.08
C THR A 119 6.37 -15.42 3.21
N LEU A 120 6.07 -16.58 2.63
CA LEU A 120 6.90 -17.78 2.71
C LEU A 120 8.34 -17.57 2.21
N PRO A 121 8.61 -16.88 1.10
CA PRO A 121 10.00 -16.64 0.68
C PRO A 121 10.83 -15.84 1.68
N LEU A 122 10.20 -15.03 2.53
CA LEU A 122 10.88 -14.29 3.60
C LEU A 122 11.23 -15.16 4.81
N ALA A 123 10.90 -16.44 4.80
CA ALA A 123 11.30 -17.39 5.83
C ALA A 123 12.73 -17.96 5.61
N ASP A 124 13.29 -17.80 4.41
CA ASP A 124 14.66 -18.19 4.07
C ASP A 124 15.62 -17.02 4.34
N LEU A 125 16.38 -17.11 5.43
CA LEU A 125 17.32 -16.08 5.87
C LEU A 125 18.41 -15.81 4.83
N ASP A 126 19.06 -16.89 4.35
CA ASP A 126 20.22 -16.78 3.46
C ASP A 126 19.82 -16.15 2.13
N LYS A 127 18.70 -16.60 1.56
CA LYS A 127 18.19 -16.06 0.31
C LYS A 127 17.75 -14.62 0.44
N THR A 128 17.14 -14.24 1.56
CA THR A 128 16.72 -12.85 1.79
C THR A 128 17.93 -11.94 1.99
N CYS A 129 18.93 -12.38 2.76
CA CYS A 129 20.15 -11.62 3.03
C CYS A 129 21.11 -11.57 1.82
N ALA A 130 20.97 -12.47 0.84
CA ALA A 130 21.79 -12.45 -0.39
C ALA A 130 21.65 -11.15 -1.21
N GLN A 131 20.64 -10.33 -0.92
CA GLN A 131 20.46 -8.99 -1.49
C GLN A 131 21.14 -7.86 -0.68
N GLY A 132 22.08 -8.20 0.19
CA GLY A 132 22.71 -7.27 1.13
C GLY A 132 21.68 -6.72 2.12
N ILE A 133 21.98 -5.58 2.71
CA ILE A 133 21.14 -4.97 3.77
C ILE A 133 19.70 -4.67 3.35
N ASN A 134 19.44 -4.49 2.05
CA ASN A 134 18.06 -4.25 1.57
C ASN A 134 17.14 -5.45 1.81
N GLY A 135 17.65 -6.68 1.72
CA GLY A 135 16.87 -7.89 1.94
C GLY A 135 16.21 -7.90 3.33
N PRO A 136 16.98 -7.97 4.41
CA PRO A 136 16.44 -8.02 5.77
C PRO A 136 15.67 -6.75 6.16
N ILE A 137 16.07 -5.55 5.72
CA ILE A 137 15.33 -4.31 5.98
C ILE A 137 13.91 -4.42 5.43
N TRP A 138 13.77 -4.74 4.14
CA TRP A 138 12.44 -4.81 3.52
C TRP A 138 11.63 -6.00 3.99
N ALA A 139 12.27 -7.12 4.36
CA ALA A 139 11.57 -8.25 4.97
C ALA A 139 10.95 -7.86 6.32
N LEU A 140 11.71 -7.21 7.20
CA LEU A 140 11.20 -6.74 8.50
C LEU A 140 10.06 -5.75 8.32
N ILE A 141 10.22 -4.73 7.46
CA ILE A 141 9.17 -3.73 7.21
C ILE A 141 7.90 -4.39 6.67
N ALA A 142 8.04 -5.34 5.73
CA ALA A 142 6.90 -6.04 5.14
C ALA A 142 6.16 -6.90 6.17
N LEU A 143 6.88 -7.70 6.94
CA LEU A 143 6.30 -8.57 7.96
C LEU A 143 5.61 -7.76 9.08
N ASP A 144 6.23 -6.65 9.50
CA ASP A 144 5.69 -5.83 10.58
C ASP A 144 4.51 -4.95 10.13
N SER A 145 4.41 -4.64 8.82
CA SER A 145 3.33 -3.82 8.27
C SER A 145 1.92 -4.37 8.54
N GLY A 146 1.78 -5.68 8.67
CA GLY A 146 0.53 -6.37 8.99
C GLY A 146 0.64 -7.31 10.20
N GLY A 147 1.75 -7.26 10.94
CA GLY A 147 1.98 -8.16 12.09
C GLY A 147 2.09 -9.63 11.67
N TYR A 148 2.61 -9.90 10.46
CA TYR A 148 2.73 -11.27 9.95
C TYR A 148 3.80 -12.04 10.70
N ALA A 149 3.48 -13.26 11.14
CA ALA A 149 4.48 -14.20 11.61
C ALA A 149 5.40 -14.61 10.44
N ILE A 150 6.66 -14.92 10.74
CA ILE A 150 7.54 -15.54 9.76
C ILE A 150 7.12 -17.01 9.66
N PRO A 151 6.75 -17.50 8.45
CA PRO A 151 6.38 -18.90 8.27
C PRO A 151 7.57 -19.83 8.55
N GLU A 152 7.29 -21.11 8.74
CA GLU A 152 8.35 -22.13 8.73
C GLU A 152 8.86 -22.32 7.29
N THR A 153 10.19 -22.27 7.12
CA THR A 153 10.79 -22.57 5.81
C THR A 153 10.92 -24.08 5.61
N GLY A 154 10.61 -24.55 4.44
CA GLY A 154 10.88 -25.94 4.05
C GLY A 154 12.32 -26.17 3.61
N THR A 155 13.11 -25.13 3.36
CA THR A 155 14.47 -25.17 2.80
C THR A 155 15.29 -23.99 3.32
N GLY A 156 16.62 -24.14 3.34
CA GLY A 156 17.53 -23.08 3.77
C GLY A 156 17.55 -22.85 5.29
N THR A 157 18.10 -21.73 5.70
CA THR A 157 18.19 -21.32 7.09
C THR A 157 16.91 -20.58 7.50
N GLN A 158 16.25 -21.08 8.56
CA GLN A 158 15.04 -20.45 9.10
C GLN A 158 15.32 -19.01 9.51
N ALA A 159 14.59 -18.06 8.92
CA ALA A 159 14.65 -16.67 9.33
C ALA A 159 13.93 -16.45 10.66
N THR A 160 14.49 -15.54 11.45
CA THR A 160 13.84 -14.94 12.62
C THR A 160 14.02 -13.43 12.55
N ARG A 161 13.20 -12.66 13.30
CA ARG A 161 13.40 -11.22 13.40
C ARG A 161 14.78 -10.86 13.94
N GLU A 162 15.22 -11.59 14.96
CA GLU A 162 16.53 -11.45 15.57
C GLU A 162 17.65 -11.77 14.56
N GLY A 163 17.49 -12.79 13.74
CA GLY A 163 18.43 -13.15 12.68
C GLY A 163 18.57 -12.05 11.63
N TYR A 164 17.47 -11.45 11.21
CA TYR A 164 17.51 -10.29 10.32
C TYR A 164 18.19 -9.07 10.95
N VAL A 165 17.86 -8.77 12.21
CA VAL A 165 18.50 -7.66 12.95
C VAL A 165 20.00 -7.90 13.11
N GLN A 166 20.41 -9.14 13.45
CA GLN A 166 21.83 -9.47 13.61
C GLN A 166 22.59 -9.26 12.30
N HIS A 167 22.02 -9.71 11.18
CA HIS A 167 22.63 -9.51 9.86
C HIS A 167 22.81 -8.02 9.47
N LEU A 168 21.99 -7.12 10.03
CA LEU A 168 22.10 -5.69 9.80
C LEU A 168 23.17 -5.03 10.70
N LEU A 169 23.56 -5.68 11.81
CA LEU A 169 24.54 -5.17 12.77
C LEU A 169 25.96 -5.65 12.47
N ASP A 170 26.12 -6.71 11.68
CA ASP A 170 27.39 -7.31 11.24
C ASP A 170 27.98 -6.55 10.02
#